data_750eee116aec73f3684fa1341abbfc8c
#
_entry.id   750eee116aec73f3684fa1341abbfc8c
#
_cell.length_a   1.000
_cell.length_b   1.000
_cell.length_c   1.000
_cell.angle_alpha   90.00
_cell.angle_beta   90.00
_cell.angle_gamma   90.00
#
_symmetry.space_group_name_H-M   'P 1'
#
loop_
_entity.id
_entity.type
_entity.pdbx_description
1 polymer ?
#
loop_
_entity_poly.entity_id
_entity_poly.type
_entity_poly.pdbx_seq_one_letter_code
_entity_poly.pdbx_strand_id
1 'polypeptide(L)'
;MESERIRTELLLEKAIKITSFLILEYANIDNSQWSMGGGTILMLNYHHRLSKDVDIFVSNTQYFNGLSPKLNDVAEDADFYQEGERFISLSYPEGKIDFVKAFQVSDYLPTLKHVFNQNIFVDDDIEIVTKKVFFRGASLHPRDLYDLATVYLGPRRSELVNALINIPEQLQEFHDALQRVGPGFSFSEDYGLDLVLDIPLGLKGREVDICIDLCNEVRKSLV
;
A
#
# COMPACT_ATOMS: atom_id res chain seq x y z
N MET A 1 -15.63 -10.19 -8.38
CA MET A 1 -14.41 -10.84 -7.82
C MET A 1 -13.53 -11.48 -8.88
N GLU A 2 -14.01 -12.43 -9.69
CA GLU A 2 -13.17 -13.05 -10.75
C GLU A 2 -12.65 -12.03 -11.78
N SER A 3 -13.49 -11.12 -12.24
CA SER A 3 -13.07 -10.06 -13.17
C SER A 3 -12.01 -9.10 -12.57
N GLU A 4 -12.11 -8.79 -11.30
CA GLU A 4 -11.12 -7.91 -10.63
C GLU A 4 -9.80 -8.63 -10.42
N ARG A 5 -9.84 -9.92 -10.10
CA ARG A 5 -8.64 -10.75 -10.00
C ARG A 5 -7.88 -10.79 -11.33
N ILE A 6 -8.60 -11.03 -12.43
CA ILE A 6 -8.01 -11.06 -13.77
C ILE A 6 -7.37 -9.70 -14.13
N ARG A 7 -8.04 -8.59 -13.82
CA ARG A 7 -7.49 -7.24 -14.06
C ARG A 7 -6.20 -7.00 -13.26
N THR A 8 -6.21 -7.35 -11.97
CA THR A 8 -5.03 -7.20 -11.10
C THR A 8 -3.86 -8.06 -11.59
N GLU A 9 -4.14 -9.27 -12.07
CA GLU A 9 -3.13 -10.16 -12.65
C GLU A 9 -2.50 -9.55 -13.91
N LEU A 10 -3.31 -9.02 -14.83
CA LEU A 10 -2.83 -8.34 -16.04
C LEU A 10 -1.99 -7.11 -15.72
N LEU A 11 -2.39 -6.29 -14.75
CA LEU A 11 -1.62 -5.13 -14.29
C LEU A 11 -0.29 -5.55 -13.68
N LEU A 12 -0.27 -6.59 -12.87
CA LEU A 12 0.95 -7.10 -12.28
C LEU A 12 1.91 -7.63 -13.35
N GLU A 13 1.41 -8.36 -14.36
CA GLU A 13 2.24 -8.80 -15.48
C GLU A 13 2.85 -7.62 -16.23
N LYS A 14 2.10 -6.55 -16.47
CA LYS A 14 2.62 -5.31 -17.07
C LYS A 14 3.70 -4.67 -16.17
N ALA A 15 3.42 -4.52 -14.88
CA ALA A 15 4.37 -3.95 -13.92
C ALA A 15 5.69 -4.73 -13.89
N ILE A 16 5.63 -6.06 -13.92
CA ILE A 16 6.82 -6.93 -13.96
C ILE A 16 7.58 -6.75 -15.28
N LYS A 17 6.90 -6.68 -16.42
CA LYS A 17 7.55 -6.43 -17.72
C LYS A 17 8.27 -5.08 -17.74
N ILE A 18 7.61 -4.02 -17.24
CA ILE A 18 8.21 -2.68 -17.13
C ILE A 18 9.44 -2.72 -16.20
N THR A 19 9.33 -3.39 -15.06
CA THR A 19 10.43 -3.52 -14.10
C THR A 19 11.57 -4.40 -14.66
N SER A 20 11.25 -5.42 -15.43
CA SER A 20 12.24 -6.29 -16.08
C SER A 20 13.11 -5.54 -17.09
N PHE A 21 12.58 -4.51 -17.73
CA PHE A 21 13.34 -3.62 -18.59
C PHE A 21 14.50 -2.95 -17.83
N LEU A 22 14.27 -2.54 -16.58
CA LEU A 22 15.31 -2.00 -15.72
C LEU A 22 16.45 -2.98 -15.46
N ILE A 23 16.12 -4.25 -15.26
CA ILE A 23 17.12 -5.31 -15.00
C ILE A 23 18.01 -5.51 -16.21
N LEU A 24 17.47 -5.36 -17.42
CA LEU A 24 18.22 -5.51 -18.68
C LEU A 24 19.11 -4.30 -18.97
N GLU A 25 18.62 -3.08 -18.75
CA GLU A 25 19.37 -1.84 -19.03
C GLU A 25 20.38 -1.48 -17.92
N TYR A 26 20.01 -1.74 -16.67
CA TYR A 26 20.83 -1.45 -15.49
C TYR A 26 21.27 -2.77 -14.85
N ALA A 27 22.16 -3.50 -15.50
CA ALA A 27 22.58 -4.88 -15.18
C ALA A 27 23.01 -5.20 -13.73
N ASN A 28 22.82 -4.28 -12.78
CA ASN A 28 23.12 -4.42 -11.36
C ASN A 28 21.88 -4.21 -10.45
N ILE A 29 20.66 -4.16 -10.98
CA ILE A 29 19.47 -4.08 -10.14
C ILE A 29 19.14 -5.49 -9.66
N ASP A 30 19.40 -5.74 -8.38
CA ASP A 30 18.90 -6.92 -7.70
C ASP A 30 17.36 -6.81 -7.56
N ASN A 31 16.66 -7.92 -7.74
CA ASN A 31 15.21 -8.01 -7.52
C ASN A 31 14.78 -7.56 -6.12
N SER A 32 15.69 -7.52 -5.15
CA SER A 32 15.45 -6.98 -3.80
C SER A 32 15.32 -5.45 -3.74
N GLN A 33 15.59 -4.73 -4.83
CA GLN A 33 15.54 -3.27 -4.85
C GLN A 33 14.16 -2.70 -5.19
N TRP A 34 13.19 -3.56 -5.42
CA TRP A 34 11.80 -3.21 -5.56
C TRP A 34 10.90 -4.27 -4.92
N SER A 35 9.74 -3.85 -4.47
CA SER A 35 8.72 -4.73 -3.89
C SER A 35 7.32 -4.31 -4.32
N MET A 36 6.42 -5.28 -4.42
CA MET A 36 5.00 -4.99 -4.54
C MET A 36 4.40 -4.81 -3.16
N GLY A 37 3.60 -3.76 -2.98
CA GLY A 37 2.92 -3.49 -1.72
C GLY A 37 1.52 -2.92 -1.92
N GLY A 38 1.17 -1.96 -1.08
CA GLY A 38 -0.09 -1.23 -1.20
C GLY A 38 -1.36 -2.00 -0.88
N GLY A 39 -2.49 -1.38 -1.24
CA GLY A 39 -3.82 -1.91 -0.91
C GLY A 39 -4.14 -3.25 -1.55
N THR A 40 -3.55 -3.56 -2.69
CA THR A 40 -3.80 -4.80 -3.42
C THR A 40 -3.23 -6.02 -2.68
N ILE A 41 -2.05 -5.91 -2.07
CA ILE A 41 -1.51 -6.99 -1.22
C ILE A 41 -2.40 -7.24 -0.01
N LEU A 42 -2.85 -6.17 0.66
CA LEU A 42 -3.77 -6.31 1.80
C LEU A 42 -5.11 -6.90 1.36
N MET A 43 -5.63 -6.53 0.19
CA MET A 43 -6.82 -7.15 -0.39
C MET A 43 -6.65 -8.65 -0.59
N LEU A 44 -5.51 -9.10 -1.14
CA LEU A 44 -5.25 -10.51 -1.37
C LEU A 44 -5.13 -11.32 -0.06
N ASN A 45 -4.62 -10.69 1.01
CA ASN A 45 -4.44 -11.35 2.30
C ASN A 45 -5.69 -11.33 3.19
N TYR A 46 -6.47 -10.24 3.16
CA TYR A 46 -7.57 -10.02 4.11
C TYR A 46 -8.96 -9.99 3.46
N HIS A 47 -9.07 -9.82 2.15
CA HIS A 47 -10.33 -9.70 1.41
C HIS A 47 -11.29 -8.61 1.96
N HIS A 48 -10.76 -7.61 2.64
CA HIS A 48 -11.51 -6.60 3.39
C HIS A 48 -12.12 -5.51 2.50
N ARG A 49 -11.50 -5.19 1.37
CA ARG A 49 -11.98 -4.25 0.36
C ARG A 49 -11.38 -4.53 -1.01
N LEU A 50 -11.96 -3.98 -2.07
CA LEU A 50 -11.35 -4.03 -3.40
C LEU A 50 -10.20 -3.02 -3.53
N SER A 51 -9.17 -3.43 -4.25
CA SER A 51 -8.09 -2.59 -4.74
C SER A 51 -7.85 -2.89 -6.21
N LYS A 52 -7.70 -1.84 -7.02
CA LYS A 52 -7.60 -1.94 -8.49
C LYS A 52 -6.21 -1.55 -8.99
N ASP A 53 -5.35 -1.08 -8.12
CA ASP A 53 -4.05 -0.53 -8.45
C ASP A 53 -2.93 -1.49 -8.04
N VAL A 54 -1.81 -1.45 -8.74
CA VAL A 54 -0.59 -2.18 -8.40
C VAL A 54 0.44 -1.14 -7.95
N ASP A 55 0.84 -1.21 -6.69
CA ASP A 55 1.87 -0.34 -6.10
C ASP A 55 3.22 -1.07 -6.09
N ILE A 56 4.22 -0.51 -6.76
CA ILE A 56 5.60 -0.98 -6.76
C ILE A 56 6.47 0.04 -6.04
N PHE A 57 7.08 -0.37 -4.96
CA PHE A 57 8.03 0.45 -4.22
C PHE A 57 9.45 0.24 -4.74
N VAL A 58 10.12 1.34 -5.06
CA VAL A 58 11.47 1.35 -5.64
C VAL A 58 12.42 2.06 -4.68
N SER A 59 13.57 1.46 -4.42
CA SER A 59 14.53 1.98 -3.45
C SER A 59 15.25 3.25 -3.92
N ASN A 60 15.40 3.45 -5.25
CA ASN A 60 16.18 4.53 -5.82
C ASN A 60 15.46 5.23 -6.99
N THR A 61 15.38 6.56 -6.94
CA THR A 61 14.74 7.39 -7.98
C THR A 61 15.48 7.37 -9.33
N GLN A 62 16.77 7.03 -9.36
CA GLN A 62 17.48 6.91 -10.65
C GLN A 62 16.88 5.85 -11.56
N TYR A 63 16.13 4.87 -11.02
CA TYR A 63 15.43 3.86 -11.80
C TYR A 63 14.19 4.41 -12.52
N PHE A 64 13.67 5.55 -12.11
CA PHE A 64 12.47 6.14 -12.72
C PHE A 64 12.66 6.48 -14.20
N ASN A 65 13.87 6.83 -14.62
CA ASN A 65 14.13 7.05 -16.05
C ASN A 65 13.78 5.83 -16.89
N GLY A 66 14.18 4.63 -16.44
CA GLY A 66 13.88 3.38 -17.15
C GLY A 66 12.44 2.85 -16.91
N LEU A 67 11.67 3.44 -16.00
CA LEU A 67 10.25 3.15 -15.80
C LEU A 67 9.35 4.11 -16.59
N SER A 68 9.89 5.23 -17.04
CA SER A 68 9.15 6.27 -17.76
C SER A 68 8.70 5.79 -19.13
N PRO A 69 7.45 6.08 -19.55
CA PRO A 69 6.97 5.83 -20.92
C PRO A 69 7.86 6.45 -22.02
N LYS A 70 8.68 7.42 -21.69
CA LYS A 70 9.60 8.06 -22.65
C LYS A 70 10.77 7.19 -23.04
N LEU A 71 11.12 6.19 -22.23
CA LEU A 71 12.30 5.36 -22.40
C LEU A 71 12.01 3.85 -22.26
N ASN A 72 10.77 3.48 -22.01
CA ASN A 72 10.34 2.10 -21.77
C ASN A 72 9.16 1.77 -22.66
N ASP A 73 9.40 1.02 -23.73
CA ASP A 73 8.41 0.67 -24.75
C ASP A 73 7.19 -0.08 -24.16
N VAL A 74 7.36 -0.82 -23.06
CA VAL A 74 6.23 -1.50 -22.38
C VAL A 74 5.38 -0.50 -21.61
N ALA A 75 5.98 0.55 -21.07
CA ALA A 75 5.27 1.61 -20.36
C ALA A 75 4.60 2.61 -21.34
N GLU A 76 5.04 2.69 -22.58
CA GLU A 76 4.48 3.56 -23.64
C GLU A 76 3.01 3.21 -23.94
N ASP A 77 2.60 1.96 -23.72
CA ASP A 77 1.21 1.51 -23.91
C ASP A 77 0.21 2.07 -22.88
N ALA A 78 0.66 2.86 -21.90
CA ALA A 78 -0.24 3.48 -20.93
C ALA A 78 -1.14 4.55 -21.57
N ASP A 79 -2.45 4.51 -21.29
CA ASP A 79 -3.43 5.50 -21.79
C ASP A 79 -3.10 6.92 -21.28
N PHE A 80 -2.58 6.99 -20.07
CA PHE A 80 -2.17 8.23 -19.42
C PHE A 80 -1.06 7.95 -18.40
N TYR A 81 -0.16 8.91 -18.20
CA TYR A 81 0.85 8.82 -17.16
C TYR A 81 1.11 10.15 -16.46
N GLN A 82 1.60 10.05 -15.24
CA GLN A 82 2.09 11.18 -14.44
C GLN A 82 3.48 10.84 -13.89
N GLU A 83 4.38 11.80 -13.95
CA GLU A 83 5.74 11.68 -13.41
C GLU A 83 5.97 12.77 -12.36
N GLY A 84 6.56 12.40 -11.22
CA GLY A 84 7.02 13.29 -10.19
C GLY A 84 8.41 12.90 -9.70
N GLU A 85 8.97 13.66 -8.77
CA GLU A 85 10.31 13.37 -8.24
C GLU A 85 10.41 11.99 -7.54
N ARG A 86 9.29 11.48 -7.06
CA ARG A 86 9.23 10.27 -6.24
C ARG A 86 8.20 9.25 -6.68
N PHE A 87 7.59 9.45 -7.84
CA PHE A 87 6.61 8.51 -8.38
C PHE A 87 6.49 8.59 -9.89
N ILE A 88 6.09 7.48 -10.48
CA ILE A 88 5.54 7.38 -11.83
C ILE A 88 4.24 6.61 -11.73
N SER A 89 3.16 7.19 -12.22
CA SER A 89 1.83 6.59 -12.25
C SER A 89 1.43 6.33 -13.69
N LEU A 90 1.13 5.08 -14.02
CA LEU A 90 0.71 4.63 -15.35
C LEU A 90 -0.74 4.15 -15.28
N SER A 91 -1.59 4.71 -16.12
CA SER A 91 -3.03 4.34 -16.18
C SER A 91 -3.30 3.47 -17.40
N TYR A 92 -3.99 2.36 -17.18
CA TYR A 92 -4.42 1.40 -18.18
C TYR A 92 -5.91 1.13 -18.04
N PRO A 93 -6.58 0.51 -19.02
CA PRO A 93 -8.01 0.13 -18.91
C PRO A 93 -8.29 -0.79 -17.72
N GLU A 94 -7.29 -1.59 -17.31
CA GLU A 94 -7.40 -2.53 -16.18
C GLU A 94 -7.27 -1.85 -14.81
N GLY A 95 -6.61 -0.68 -14.71
CA GLY A 95 -6.32 0.05 -13.48
C GLY A 95 -5.01 0.83 -13.56
N LYS A 96 -4.36 1.07 -12.44
CA LYS A 96 -3.12 1.85 -12.36
C LYS A 96 -1.95 1.02 -11.88
N ILE A 97 -0.76 1.38 -12.37
CA ILE A 97 0.52 0.93 -11.82
C ILE A 97 1.22 2.18 -11.28
N ASP A 98 1.46 2.19 -9.99
CA ASP A 98 2.17 3.27 -9.31
C ASP A 98 3.57 2.78 -8.89
N PHE A 99 4.61 3.33 -9.51
CA PHE A 99 6.00 3.17 -9.06
C PHE A 99 6.31 4.31 -8.10
N VAL A 100 6.60 3.97 -6.86
CA VAL A 100 6.79 4.98 -5.80
C VAL A 100 8.14 4.77 -5.13
N LYS A 101 8.92 5.84 -4.98
CA LYS A 101 10.08 5.80 -4.10
C LYS A 101 9.62 5.73 -2.65
N ALA A 102 9.90 4.62 -2.00
CA ALA A 102 9.72 4.47 -0.57
C ALA A 102 10.92 3.75 0.04
N PHE A 103 11.25 4.12 1.27
CA PHE A 103 12.22 3.39 2.08
C PHE A 103 11.50 2.47 3.06
N GLN A 104 12.24 1.54 3.63
CA GLN A 104 11.76 0.64 4.67
C GLN A 104 11.51 1.44 5.96
N VAL A 105 10.30 1.36 6.50
CA VAL A 105 9.88 2.11 7.70
C VAL A 105 9.92 1.23 8.95
N SER A 106 9.57 -0.04 8.82
CA SER A 106 9.56 -1.00 9.92
C SER A 106 10.64 -2.09 9.74
N ASP A 107 10.82 -2.93 10.74
CA ASP A 107 11.76 -4.07 10.67
C ASP A 107 11.20 -5.27 9.87
N TYR A 108 9.97 -5.15 9.33
CA TYR A 108 9.30 -6.20 8.56
C TYR A 108 9.67 -6.11 7.08
N LEU A 109 10.74 -6.81 6.71
CA LEU A 109 11.32 -6.77 5.37
C LEU A 109 10.43 -7.46 4.32
N PRO A 110 10.51 -7.02 3.04
CA PRO A 110 9.85 -7.71 1.94
C PRO A 110 10.32 -9.16 1.82
N THR A 111 9.41 -10.05 1.46
CA THR A 111 9.70 -11.46 1.27
C THR A 111 9.34 -11.91 -0.13
N LEU A 112 10.10 -12.88 -0.68
CA LEU A 112 9.79 -13.47 -1.98
C LEU A 112 8.51 -14.29 -1.87
N LYS A 113 7.47 -13.91 -2.61
CA LYS A 113 6.18 -14.62 -2.65
C LYS A 113 5.80 -14.97 -4.08
N HIS A 114 5.00 -16.02 -4.21
CA HIS A 114 4.37 -16.38 -5.47
C HIS A 114 3.00 -15.71 -5.56
N VAL A 115 2.88 -14.70 -6.45
CA VAL A 115 1.67 -13.91 -6.65
C VAL A 115 1.31 -13.98 -8.13
N PHE A 116 0.11 -14.44 -8.48
CA PHE A 116 -0.36 -14.56 -9.86
C PHE A 116 0.67 -15.14 -10.82
N ASN A 117 1.20 -16.34 -10.49
CA ASN A 117 2.22 -17.05 -11.31
C ASN A 117 3.58 -16.34 -11.44
N GLN A 118 3.85 -15.32 -10.63
CA GLN A 118 5.11 -14.58 -10.60
C GLN A 118 5.78 -14.66 -9.23
N ASN A 119 7.11 -14.80 -9.22
CA ASN A 119 7.91 -14.72 -8.00
C ASN A 119 8.42 -13.30 -7.84
N ILE A 120 7.87 -12.57 -6.89
CA ILE A 120 8.17 -11.17 -6.62
C ILE A 120 8.42 -10.92 -5.13
N PHE A 121 9.21 -9.91 -4.82
CA PHE A 121 9.28 -9.42 -3.46
C PHE A 121 7.98 -8.67 -3.11
N VAL A 122 7.40 -9.02 -1.99
CA VAL A 122 6.15 -8.43 -1.48
C VAL A 122 6.42 -7.85 -0.11
N ASP A 123 6.03 -6.59 0.09
CA ASP A 123 6.08 -5.96 1.40
C ASP A 123 5.23 -6.73 2.40
N ASP A 124 5.70 -6.77 3.63
CA ASP A 124 4.92 -7.32 4.74
C ASP A 124 3.70 -6.43 5.04
N ASP A 125 2.60 -7.03 5.50
CA ASP A 125 1.36 -6.30 5.82
C ASP A 125 1.59 -5.19 6.85
N ILE A 126 2.44 -5.47 7.85
CA ILE A 126 2.81 -4.49 8.88
C ILE A 126 3.58 -3.32 8.26
N GLU A 127 4.52 -3.59 7.36
CA GLU A 127 5.24 -2.54 6.64
C GLU A 127 4.30 -1.69 5.79
N ILE A 128 3.36 -2.33 5.05
CA ILE A 128 2.40 -1.62 4.20
C ILE A 128 1.58 -0.61 5.01
N VAL A 129 1.00 -1.04 6.13
CA VAL A 129 0.16 -0.14 6.95
C VAL A 129 0.99 0.86 7.75
N THR A 130 2.22 0.52 8.14
CA THR A 130 3.15 1.45 8.78
C THR A 130 3.57 2.56 7.80
N LYS A 131 3.89 2.22 6.54
CA LYS A 131 4.14 3.20 5.47
C LYS A 131 2.95 4.16 5.28
N LYS A 132 1.71 3.68 5.34
CA LYS A 132 0.52 4.53 5.22
C LYS A 132 0.45 5.57 6.34
N VAL A 133 0.69 5.17 7.58
CA VAL A 133 0.77 6.10 8.71
C VAL A 133 1.93 7.07 8.53
N PHE A 134 3.12 6.56 8.18
CA PHE A 134 4.34 7.36 8.06
C PHE A 134 4.23 8.44 6.98
N PHE A 135 3.81 8.08 5.77
CA PHE A 135 3.87 9.01 4.63
C PHE A 135 2.62 9.88 4.46
N ARG A 136 1.46 9.44 4.96
CA ARG A 136 0.20 10.13 4.70
C ARG A 136 -0.86 10.02 5.81
N GLY A 137 -0.47 9.59 7.00
CA GLY A 137 -1.39 9.45 8.14
C GLY A 137 -2.15 10.74 8.47
N ALA A 138 -1.47 11.89 8.39
CA ALA A 138 -2.09 13.19 8.64
C ALA A 138 -3.20 13.57 7.64
N SER A 139 -3.26 12.93 6.48
CA SER A 139 -4.26 13.20 5.41
C SER A 139 -5.53 12.36 5.54
N LEU A 140 -5.56 11.36 6.40
CA LEU A 140 -6.71 10.47 6.69
C LEU A 140 -7.42 9.94 5.43
N HIS A 141 -6.70 9.27 4.54
CA HIS A 141 -7.34 8.62 3.41
C HIS A 141 -8.24 7.47 3.88
N PRO A 142 -9.53 7.45 3.52
CA PRO A 142 -10.49 6.45 4.00
C PRO A 142 -10.04 5.01 3.82
N ARG A 143 -9.47 4.67 2.64
CA ARG A 143 -8.94 3.33 2.35
C ARG A 143 -7.81 2.93 3.29
N ASP A 144 -6.98 3.89 3.71
CA ASP A 144 -5.86 3.62 4.62
C ASP A 144 -6.34 3.32 6.04
N LEU A 145 -7.40 4.01 6.49
CA LEU A 145 -8.02 3.72 7.78
C LEU A 145 -8.62 2.31 7.80
N TYR A 146 -9.28 1.88 6.70
CA TYR A 146 -9.80 0.52 6.56
C TYR A 146 -8.69 -0.52 6.59
N ASP A 147 -7.60 -0.29 5.84
CA ASP A 147 -6.45 -1.18 5.79
C ASP A 147 -5.82 -1.32 7.17
N LEU A 148 -5.57 -0.20 7.85
CA LEU A 148 -4.96 -0.17 9.19
C LEU A 148 -5.85 -0.85 10.23
N ALA A 149 -7.15 -0.53 10.25
CA ALA A 149 -8.12 -1.13 11.15
C ALA A 149 -8.26 -2.64 10.92
N THR A 150 -8.21 -3.10 9.67
CA THR A 150 -8.24 -4.52 9.33
C THR A 150 -7.06 -5.28 9.92
N VAL A 151 -5.84 -4.77 9.74
CA VAL A 151 -4.63 -5.40 10.30
C VAL A 151 -4.65 -5.37 11.83
N TYR A 152 -5.08 -4.26 12.42
CA TYR A 152 -5.18 -4.10 13.87
C TYR A 152 -6.19 -5.04 14.52
N LEU A 153 -7.32 -5.31 13.88
CA LEU A 153 -8.31 -6.27 14.35
C LEU A 153 -7.91 -7.73 14.07
N GLY A 154 -6.90 -7.93 13.25
CA GLY A 154 -6.39 -9.25 12.87
C GLY A 154 -5.41 -9.86 13.87
N PRO A 155 -4.85 -11.03 13.51
CA PRO A 155 -3.96 -11.77 14.40
C PRO A 155 -2.61 -11.10 14.64
N ARG A 156 -2.21 -10.14 13.78
CA ARG A 156 -0.91 -9.45 13.84
C ARG A 156 -0.94 -8.11 14.57
N ARG A 157 -1.96 -7.89 15.43
CA ARG A 157 -2.15 -6.66 16.21
C ARG A 157 -0.89 -6.23 16.97
N SER A 158 -0.29 -7.15 17.72
CA SER A 158 0.89 -6.83 18.53
C SER A 158 2.10 -6.42 17.70
N GLU A 159 2.27 -7.02 16.52
CA GLU A 159 3.33 -6.66 15.59
C GLU A 159 3.11 -5.24 15.04
N LEU A 160 1.88 -4.89 14.70
CA LEU A 160 1.53 -3.54 14.26
C LEU A 160 1.79 -2.50 15.35
N VAL A 161 1.36 -2.77 16.60
CA VAL A 161 1.63 -1.88 17.74
C VAL A 161 3.13 -1.66 17.89
N ASN A 162 3.93 -2.72 17.85
CA ASN A 162 5.40 -2.63 17.97
C ASN A 162 6.04 -1.84 16.81
N ALA A 163 5.55 -1.99 15.58
CA ALA A 163 6.07 -1.22 14.45
C ALA A 163 5.78 0.28 14.60
N LEU A 164 4.58 0.65 15.05
CA LEU A 164 4.16 2.04 15.20
C LEU A 164 4.85 2.76 16.38
N ILE A 165 5.36 2.04 17.38
CA ILE A 165 6.19 2.59 18.45
C ILE A 165 7.44 3.29 17.88
N ASN A 166 7.97 2.82 16.76
CA ASN A 166 9.20 3.33 16.15
C ASN A 166 8.98 4.60 15.30
N ILE A 167 7.74 5.06 15.13
CA ILE A 167 7.39 6.27 14.36
C ILE A 167 6.52 7.23 15.20
N PRO A 168 6.98 7.66 16.38
CA PRO A 168 6.14 8.37 17.35
C PRO A 168 5.63 9.73 16.84
N GLU A 169 6.43 10.45 16.05
CA GLU A 169 6.04 11.76 15.50
C GLU A 169 4.90 11.61 14.49
N GLN A 170 5.02 10.68 13.53
CA GLN A 170 4.00 10.43 12.51
C GLN A 170 2.73 9.82 13.14
N LEU A 171 2.89 8.98 14.15
CA LEU A 171 1.76 8.45 14.90
C LEU A 171 1.02 9.57 15.65
N GLN A 172 1.73 10.57 16.19
CA GLN A 172 1.12 11.73 16.82
C GLN A 172 0.34 12.57 15.82
N GLU A 173 0.92 12.86 14.64
CA GLU A 173 0.24 13.61 13.56
C GLU A 173 -1.02 12.87 13.07
N PHE A 174 -0.93 11.54 12.91
CA PHE A 174 -2.07 10.68 12.57
C PHE A 174 -3.17 10.74 13.62
N HIS A 175 -2.80 10.58 14.90
CA HIS A 175 -3.75 10.67 16.00
C HIS A 175 -4.43 12.05 16.06
N ASP A 176 -3.67 13.13 15.89
CA ASP A 176 -4.22 14.48 15.92
C ASP A 176 -5.19 14.71 14.74
N ALA A 177 -4.91 14.11 13.59
CA ALA A 177 -5.82 14.14 12.45
C ALA A 177 -7.12 13.38 12.75
N LEU A 178 -7.05 12.20 13.37
CA LEU A 178 -8.23 11.44 13.80
C LEU A 178 -9.06 12.21 14.84
N GLN A 179 -8.42 12.89 15.80
CA GLN A 179 -9.11 13.69 16.80
C GLN A 179 -9.83 14.91 16.20
N ARG A 180 -9.33 15.49 15.13
CA ARG A 180 -10.00 16.60 14.41
C ARG A 180 -11.30 16.16 13.74
N VAL A 181 -11.33 14.93 13.22
CA VAL A 181 -12.55 14.32 12.66
C VAL A 181 -13.51 13.94 13.77
N GLY A 182 -12.99 13.42 14.87
CA GLY A 182 -13.72 13.04 16.09
C GLY A 182 -14.21 11.59 16.08
N PRO A 183 -14.42 11.04 17.30
CA PRO A 183 -14.95 9.68 17.46
C PRO A 183 -16.38 9.57 16.93
N GLY A 184 -16.73 8.39 16.45
CA GLY A 184 -18.04 8.10 15.86
C GLY A 184 -18.19 8.56 14.40
N PHE A 185 -17.19 9.24 13.83
CA PHE A 185 -17.20 9.59 12.42
C PHE A 185 -16.81 8.37 11.56
N SER A 186 -17.44 8.25 10.40
CA SER A 186 -17.11 7.20 9.42
C SER A 186 -17.06 7.78 8.01
N PHE A 187 -16.06 7.36 7.26
CA PHE A 187 -15.90 7.69 5.85
C PHE A 187 -16.61 6.69 4.93
N SER A 188 -17.18 5.59 5.45
CA SER A 188 -17.64 4.45 4.66
C SER A 188 -18.82 4.74 3.73
N GLU A 189 -19.65 5.72 4.06
CA GLU A 189 -20.84 6.06 3.28
C GLU A 189 -20.56 7.09 2.18
N ASP A 190 -19.58 7.97 2.41
CA ASP A 190 -19.35 9.15 1.56
C ASP A 190 -18.32 8.93 0.43
N TYR A 191 -17.47 7.91 0.53
CA TYR A 191 -16.27 7.80 -0.32
C TYR A 191 -16.24 6.57 -1.23
N GLY A 192 -17.37 5.88 -1.42
CA GLY A 192 -17.47 4.80 -2.40
C GLY A 192 -16.43 3.70 -2.24
N LEU A 193 -16.11 3.34 -0.99
CA LEU A 193 -15.27 2.19 -0.72
C LEU A 193 -15.96 0.95 -1.28
N ASP A 194 -15.38 0.36 -2.32
CA ASP A 194 -15.81 -0.93 -2.85
C ASP A 194 -15.48 -2.00 -1.80
N LEU A 195 -16.38 -2.19 -0.83
CA LEU A 195 -16.20 -3.15 0.26
C LEU A 195 -16.47 -4.56 -0.22
N VAL A 196 -15.70 -5.51 0.25
CA VAL A 196 -15.89 -6.94 -0.01
C VAL A 196 -16.59 -7.59 1.19
N LEU A 197 -17.04 -8.84 1.00
CA LEU A 197 -17.91 -9.54 1.97
C LEU A 197 -17.22 -9.92 3.30
N ASP A 198 -15.89 -10.01 3.33
CA ASP A 198 -15.13 -10.52 4.48
C ASP A 198 -14.57 -9.39 5.38
N ILE A 199 -15.36 -8.33 5.58
CA ILE A 199 -14.99 -7.23 6.48
C ILE A 199 -14.94 -7.77 7.93
N PRO A 200 -13.85 -7.50 8.67
CA PRO A 200 -13.77 -7.87 10.08
C PRO A 200 -15.00 -7.40 10.86
N LEU A 201 -15.52 -8.26 11.73
CA LEU A 201 -16.70 -7.96 12.53
C LEU A 201 -16.50 -6.66 13.33
N GLY A 202 -17.39 -5.70 13.14
CA GLY A 202 -17.35 -4.41 13.83
C GLY A 202 -16.47 -3.34 13.18
N LEU A 203 -15.87 -3.60 12.01
CA LEU A 203 -15.07 -2.60 11.30
C LEU A 203 -15.96 -1.56 10.59
N LYS A 204 -17.01 -2.01 9.91
CA LYS A 204 -17.85 -1.12 9.09
C LYS A 204 -18.41 0.05 9.91
N GLY A 205 -18.11 1.26 9.49
CA GLY A 205 -18.57 2.48 10.16
C GLY A 205 -17.84 2.82 11.47
N ARG A 206 -16.73 2.13 11.77
CA ARG A 206 -15.94 2.34 13.00
C ARG A 206 -14.44 2.46 12.74
N GLU A 207 -14.03 2.66 11.51
CA GLU A 207 -12.63 2.72 11.11
C GLU A 207 -11.86 3.83 11.85
N VAL A 208 -12.50 4.98 12.10
CA VAL A 208 -11.89 6.09 12.84
C VAL A 208 -11.71 5.72 14.30
N ASP A 209 -12.76 5.18 14.96
CA ASP A 209 -12.69 4.76 16.36
C ASP A 209 -11.63 3.68 16.59
N ILE A 210 -11.56 2.70 15.70
CA ILE A 210 -10.57 1.62 15.76
C ILE A 210 -9.15 2.15 15.62
N CYS A 211 -8.94 3.12 14.70
CA CYS A 211 -7.63 3.76 14.56
C CYS A 211 -7.28 4.63 15.79
N ILE A 212 -8.24 5.27 16.45
CA ILE A 212 -8.03 5.97 17.72
C ILE A 212 -7.62 4.97 18.81
N ASP A 213 -8.30 3.83 18.89
CA ASP A 213 -7.98 2.77 19.86
C ASP A 213 -6.55 2.23 19.65
N LEU A 214 -6.16 2.01 18.39
CA LEU A 214 -4.78 1.64 18.03
C LEU A 214 -3.76 2.68 18.52
N CYS A 215 -3.97 3.96 18.24
CA CYS A 215 -3.07 5.02 18.70
C CYS A 215 -2.95 5.05 20.23
N ASN A 216 -4.05 4.87 20.93
CA ASN A 216 -4.08 4.83 22.40
C ASN A 216 -3.33 3.61 22.96
N GLU A 217 -3.43 2.45 22.30
CA GLU A 217 -2.69 1.24 22.69
C GLU A 217 -1.17 1.44 22.50
N VAL A 218 -0.74 1.96 21.33
CA VAL A 218 0.68 2.24 21.08
C VAL A 218 1.22 3.20 22.14
N ARG A 219 0.50 4.28 22.48
CA ARG A 219 0.92 5.24 23.50
C ARG A 219 1.07 4.62 24.89
N LYS A 220 0.19 3.69 25.27
CA LYS A 220 0.30 2.96 26.53
C LYS A 220 1.54 2.06 26.59
N SER A 221 1.99 1.58 25.43
CA SER A 221 3.17 0.72 25.34
C SER A 221 4.48 1.51 25.37
N LEU A 222 4.44 2.84 25.28
CA LEU A 222 5.59 3.75 25.39
C LEU A 222 5.87 4.18 26.85
N VAL A 223 4.97 3.89 27.79
CA VAL A 223 5.06 4.22 29.23
C VAL A 223 5.48 3.00 30.01
#